data_a7f9b3a362fc204b39a3e0c1311241bf
#
_entry.id   a7f9b3a362fc204b39a3e0c1311241bf
#
_cell.length_a   1.000
_cell.length_b   1.000
_cell.length_c   1.000
_cell.angle_alpha   90.00
_cell.angle_beta   90.00
_cell.angle_gamma   90.00
#
_symmetry.space_group_name_H-M   'P 1'
#
loop_
_entity.id
_entity.type
_entity.pdbx_description
1 polymer ?
#
loop_
_entity_poly.entity_id
_entity_poly.type
_entity_poly.pdbx_seq_one_letter_code
_entity_poly.pdbx_strand_id
1 'polypeptide(L)'
;MRRKSEIRQSVAVSVLLAAVLFAVPLMLASPAGRQLFSSETQPVETEPFVPGELDSATVLKVLDGDTVREMTMGEYLTGVLRAEMPASFEEEALKAQAVAARTYTLYKMI
;
A
#
# COMPACT_ATOMS: atom_id res chain seq x y z
N MET A 1 -30.52 42.28 14.94
CA MET A 1 -29.60 42.32 13.77
C MET A 1 -28.41 41.39 13.89
N ARG A 2 -27.86 41.08 15.05
CA ARG A 2 -26.71 40.15 15.26
C ARG A 2 -26.94 38.71 14.75
N ARG A 3 -28.09 38.13 14.97
CA ARG A 3 -28.39 36.71 14.61
C ARG A 3 -28.31 36.41 13.09
N LYS A 4 -28.66 37.39 12.24
CA LYS A 4 -28.57 37.23 10.77
C LYS A 4 -27.14 37.23 10.23
N SER A 5 -26.22 37.96 10.90
CA SER A 5 -24.80 37.96 10.51
C SER A 5 -24.09 36.66 10.90
N GLU A 6 -24.42 36.07 12.02
CA GLU A 6 -23.84 34.79 12.45
C GLU A 6 -24.27 33.61 11.57
N ILE A 7 -25.56 33.58 11.18
CA ILE A 7 -26.06 32.54 10.25
C ILE A 7 -25.35 32.68 8.88
N ARG A 8 -25.21 33.91 8.37
CA ARG A 8 -24.47 34.14 7.10
C ARG A 8 -23.02 33.74 7.18
N GLN A 9 -22.38 33.95 8.31
CA GLN A 9 -20.99 33.58 8.55
C GLN A 9 -20.83 32.05 8.63
N SER A 10 -21.71 31.37 9.35
CA SER A 10 -21.72 29.90 9.42
C SER A 10 -21.96 29.24 8.07
N VAL A 11 -22.91 29.77 7.29
CA VAL A 11 -23.19 29.27 5.94
C VAL A 11 -22.01 29.51 5.00
N ALA A 12 -21.35 30.67 5.08
CA ALA A 12 -20.18 30.98 4.27
C ALA A 12 -19.02 30.03 4.58
N VAL A 13 -18.75 29.75 5.87
CA VAL A 13 -17.71 28.80 6.31
C VAL A 13 -18.03 27.38 5.84
N SER A 14 -19.28 26.92 5.96
CA SER A 14 -19.69 25.60 5.49
C SER A 14 -19.55 25.43 3.97
N VAL A 15 -19.91 26.45 3.21
CA VAL A 15 -19.74 26.44 1.74
C VAL A 15 -18.26 26.42 1.36
N LEU A 16 -17.44 27.17 2.06
CA LEU A 16 -15.99 27.23 1.82
C LEU A 16 -15.33 25.89 2.16
N LEU A 17 -15.74 25.25 3.26
CA LEU A 17 -15.26 23.93 3.66
C LEU A 17 -15.66 22.85 2.64
N ALA A 18 -16.91 22.89 2.16
CA ALA A 18 -17.38 21.98 1.12
C ALA A 18 -16.64 22.20 -0.21
N ALA A 19 -16.38 23.44 -0.58
CA ALA A 19 -15.62 23.77 -1.79
C ALA A 19 -14.18 23.22 -1.72
N VAL A 20 -13.51 23.32 -0.57
CA VAL A 20 -12.18 22.75 -0.37
C VAL A 20 -12.22 21.23 -0.42
N LEU A 21 -13.23 20.60 0.21
CA LEU A 21 -13.37 19.15 0.27
C LEU A 21 -13.55 18.53 -1.13
N PHE A 22 -14.25 19.25 -2.02
CA PHE A 22 -14.48 18.80 -3.41
C PHE A 22 -13.38 19.26 -4.39
N ALA A 23 -12.76 20.42 -4.15
CA ALA A 23 -11.73 20.95 -5.05
C ALA A 23 -10.42 20.16 -4.96
N VAL A 24 -10.04 19.66 -3.78
CA VAL A 24 -8.80 18.89 -3.60
C VAL A 24 -8.81 17.60 -4.42
N PRO A 25 -9.80 16.69 -4.30
CA PRO A 25 -9.83 15.48 -5.11
C PRO A 25 -9.99 15.75 -6.61
N LEU A 26 -10.71 16.82 -6.97
CA LEU A 26 -10.87 17.22 -8.38
C LEU A 26 -9.53 17.71 -8.97
N MET A 27 -8.74 18.43 -8.19
CA MET A 27 -7.42 18.91 -8.59
C MET A 27 -6.42 17.75 -8.74
N LEU A 28 -6.49 16.74 -7.85
CA LEU A 28 -5.66 15.53 -7.93
C LEU A 28 -6.07 14.62 -9.11
N ALA A 29 -7.35 14.63 -9.50
CA ALA A 29 -7.84 13.89 -10.65
C ALA A 29 -7.53 14.58 -12.00
N SER A 30 -7.11 15.85 -11.99
CA SER A 30 -6.76 16.59 -13.20
C SER A 30 -5.44 16.10 -13.81
N PRO A 31 -5.23 16.28 -15.13
CA PRO A 31 -3.97 15.92 -15.78
C PRO A 31 -2.76 16.61 -15.15
N ALA A 32 -2.92 17.84 -14.65
CA ALA A 32 -1.87 18.58 -13.96
C ALA A 32 -1.57 17.99 -12.57
N GLY A 33 -2.58 17.51 -11.84
CA GLY A 33 -2.40 16.84 -10.55
C GLY A 33 -1.70 15.49 -10.69
N ARG A 34 -1.94 14.77 -11.78
CA ARG A 34 -1.24 13.51 -12.07
C ARG A 34 0.26 13.70 -12.30
N GLN A 35 0.68 14.82 -12.85
CA GLN A 35 2.12 15.10 -13.05
C GLN A 35 2.86 15.33 -11.73
N LEU A 36 2.19 15.80 -10.67
CA LEU A 36 2.82 15.97 -9.36
C LEU A 36 3.10 14.64 -8.65
N PHE A 37 2.39 13.57 -9.04
CA PHE A 37 2.55 12.21 -8.51
C PHE A 37 3.15 11.23 -9.54
N SER A 38 3.41 11.68 -10.76
CA SER A 38 4.23 10.92 -11.69
C SER A 38 5.68 11.02 -11.22
N SER A 39 6.05 10.16 -10.29
CA SER A 39 7.44 9.76 -10.15
C SER A 39 7.84 9.27 -11.55
N GLU A 40 8.77 9.97 -12.14
CA GLU A 40 9.44 9.55 -13.37
C GLU A 40 9.93 8.12 -13.12
N THR A 41 9.16 7.16 -13.63
CA THR A 41 9.53 5.74 -13.58
C THR A 41 10.73 5.65 -14.52
N GLN A 42 11.93 5.82 -13.96
CA GLN A 42 13.13 5.43 -14.67
C GLN A 42 12.95 3.95 -15.02
N PRO A 43 13.30 3.52 -16.24
CA PRO A 43 13.29 2.12 -16.57
C PRO A 43 14.19 1.41 -15.55
N VAL A 44 13.58 0.71 -14.61
CA VAL A 44 14.31 -0.17 -13.72
C VAL A 44 14.82 -1.26 -14.63
N GLU A 45 16.11 -1.21 -14.90
CA GLU A 45 16.83 -2.32 -15.54
C GLU A 45 16.55 -3.52 -14.64
N THR A 46 15.71 -4.43 -15.14
CA THR A 46 15.26 -5.62 -14.41
C THR A 46 16.45 -6.55 -14.31
N GLU A 47 17.29 -6.33 -13.31
CA GLU A 47 18.22 -7.36 -12.87
C GLU A 47 17.39 -8.62 -12.55
N PRO A 48 17.82 -9.80 -12.99
CA PRO A 48 17.10 -11.03 -12.71
C PRO A 48 16.93 -11.14 -11.17
N PHE A 49 15.69 -11.31 -10.73
CA PHE A 49 15.37 -11.47 -9.31
C PHE A 49 16.12 -12.70 -8.77
N VAL A 50 17.19 -12.45 -8.05
CA VAL A 50 17.86 -13.47 -7.23
C VAL A 50 17.17 -13.42 -5.86
N PRO A 51 16.49 -14.52 -5.44
CA PRO A 51 15.97 -14.62 -4.08
C PRO A 51 17.09 -14.26 -3.10
N GLY A 52 16.83 -13.31 -2.20
CA GLY A 52 17.81 -12.92 -1.20
C GLY A 52 18.26 -14.17 -0.42
N GLU A 53 19.56 -14.26 -0.14
CA GLU A 53 20.14 -15.38 0.59
C GLU A 53 19.38 -15.67 1.91
N LEU A 54 18.86 -14.64 2.56
CA LEU A 54 18.02 -14.75 3.75
C LEU A 54 16.68 -15.45 3.51
N ASP A 55 16.08 -15.29 2.33
CA ASP A 55 14.77 -15.87 2.03
C ASP A 55 14.87 -17.37 1.70
N SER A 56 16.00 -17.81 1.17
CA SER A 56 16.27 -19.22 0.92
C SER A 56 16.84 -19.93 2.14
N ALA A 57 17.58 -19.23 2.99
CA ALA A 57 18.23 -19.81 4.17
C ALA A 57 17.30 -19.89 5.41
N THR A 58 16.30 -19.01 5.50
CA THR A 58 15.38 -18.98 6.65
C THR A 58 14.27 -20.01 6.46
N VAL A 59 14.24 -21.03 7.32
CA VAL A 59 13.19 -22.07 7.33
C VAL A 59 12.15 -21.73 8.39
N LEU A 60 10.89 -21.78 8.00
CA LEU A 60 9.72 -21.52 8.84
C LEU A 60 8.97 -22.82 9.12
N LYS A 61 8.43 -22.94 10.34
CA LYS A 61 7.44 -23.95 10.71
C LYS A 61 6.05 -23.32 10.67
N VAL A 62 5.29 -23.67 9.67
CA VAL A 62 3.95 -23.11 9.41
C VAL A 62 2.88 -24.14 9.76
N LEU A 63 1.93 -23.74 10.60
CA LEU A 63 0.77 -24.57 10.91
C LEU A 63 -0.24 -24.46 9.75
N ASP A 64 -0.47 -25.57 9.08
CA ASP A 64 -1.43 -25.70 7.98
C ASP A 64 -2.53 -26.68 8.43
N GLY A 65 -3.65 -26.14 8.89
CA GLY A 65 -4.67 -26.92 9.60
C GLY A 65 -4.11 -27.52 10.88
N ASP A 66 -4.10 -28.85 10.97
CA ASP A 66 -3.54 -29.59 12.11
C ASP A 66 -2.10 -30.12 11.87
N THR A 67 -1.48 -29.72 10.76
CA THR A 67 -0.17 -30.23 10.34
C THR A 67 0.87 -29.10 10.33
N VAL A 68 2.04 -29.38 10.89
CA VAL A 68 3.19 -28.45 10.80
C VAL A 68 3.99 -28.79 9.55
N ARG A 69 4.16 -27.80 8.68
CA ARG A 69 4.97 -27.89 7.47
C ARG A 69 6.20 -27.00 7.58
N GLU A 70 7.34 -27.50 7.13
CA GLU A 70 8.56 -26.71 6.98
C GLU A 70 8.64 -26.17 5.56
N MET A 71 8.91 -24.87 5.43
CA MET A 71 9.12 -24.19 4.15
C MET A 71 10.04 -23.01 4.30
N THR A 72 10.66 -22.58 3.21
CA THR A 72 11.52 -21.39 3.22
C THR A 72 10.69 -20.10 3.35
N MET A 73 11.33 -19.03 3.82
CA MET A 73 10.70 -17.71 3.88
C MET A 73 10.17 -17.29 2.50
N GLY A 74 10.91 -17.53 1.43
CA GLY A 74 10.49 -17.20 0.06
C GLY A 74 9.23 -17.95 -0.37
N GLU A 75 9.13 -19.25 -0.09
CA GLU A 75 7.94 -20.05 -0.37
C GLU A 75 6.72 -19.56 0.42
N TYR A 76 6.92 -19.28 1.70
CA TYR A 76 5.90 -18.72 2.58
C TYR A 76 5.36 -17.38 2.06
N LEU A 77 6.26 -16.43 1.77
CA LEU A 77 5.88 -15.10 1.26
C LEU A 77 5.14 -15.19 -0.09
N THR A 78 5.55 -16.10 -0.96
CA THR A 78 4.85 -16.37 -2.22
C THR A 78 3.42 -16.84 -1.98
N GLY A 79 3.22 -17.71 -1.00
CA GLY A 79 1.90 -18.17 -0.57
C GLY A 79 1.04 -17.04 -0.01
N VAL A 80 1.60 -16.22 0.87
CA VAL A 80 0.92 -15.05 1.47
C VAL A 80 0.49 -14.05 0.38
N LEU A 81 1.40 -13.69 -0.53
CA LEU A 81 1.06 -12.78 -1.62
C LEU A 81 -0.07 -13.29 -2.50
N ARG A 82 -0.05 -14.56 -2.87
CA ARG A 82 -1.12 -15.17 -3.68
C ARG A 82 -2.48 -15.19 -2.97
N ALA A 83 -2.47 -15.30 -1.64
CA ALA A 83 -3.69 -15.35 -0.85
C ALA A 83 -4.28 -13.94 -0.61
N GLU A 84 -3.42 -12.93 -0.48
CA GLU A 84 -3.85 -11.58 -0.08
C GLU A 84 -4.04 -10.61 -1.25
N MET A 85 -3.33 -10.80 -2.35
CA MET A 85 -3.33 -9.85 -3.46
C MET A 85 -3.54 -10.52 -4.82
N PRO A 86 -4.41 -9.96 -5.68
CA PRO A 86 -4.51 -10.39 -7.07
C PRO A 86 -3.19 -10.19 -7.83
N ALA A 87 -2.81 -11.16 -8.66
CA ALA A 87 -1.59 -11.06 -9.47
C ALA A 87 -1.62 -9.92 -10.51
N SER A 88 -2.80 -9.33 -10.74
CA SER A 88 -2.99 -8.18 -11.62
C SER A 88 -2.65 -6.83 -10.99
N PHE A 89 -2.27 -6.81 -9.71
CA PHE A 89 -1.83 -5.57 -9.05
C PHE A 89 -0.47 -5.13 -9.60
N GLU A 90 -0.22 -3.83 -9.51
CA GLU A 90 1.06 -3.24 -9.90
C GLU A 90 2.22 -3.90 -9.13
N GLU A 91 3.32 -4.15 -9.84
CA GLU A 91 4.50 -4.84 -9.29
C GLU A 91 5.02 -4.19 -8.01
N GLU A 92 5.02 -2.85 -7.96
CA GLU A 92 5.47 -2.11 -6.78
C GLU A 92 4.57 -2.32 -5.57
N ALA A 93 3.27 -2.52 -5.79
CA ALA A 93 2.33 -2.85 -4.72
C ALA A 93 2.59 -4.28 -4.18
N LEU A 94 2.87 -5.23 -5.06
CA LEU A 94 3.22 -6.60 -4.68
C LEU A 94 4.56 -6.64 -3.91
N LYS A 95 5.55 -5.87 -4.33
CA LYS A 95 6.84 -5.72 -3.62
C LYS A 95 6.63 -5.12 -2.22
N ALA A 96 5.82 -4.06 -2.10
CA ALA A 96 5.53 -3.43 -0.82
C ALA A 96 4.85 -4.42 0.14
N GLN A 97 3.88 -5.20 -0.34
CA GLN A 97 3.22 -6.24 0.45
C GLN A 97 4.19 -7.34 0.88
N ALA A 98 5.10 -7.76 0.01
CA ALA A 98 6.12 -8.75 0.35
C ALA A 98 7.04 -8.28 1.48
N VAL A 99 7.47 -7.02 1.46
CA VAL A 99 8.29 -6.41 2.52
C VAL A 99 7.51 -6.34 3.84
N ALA A 100 6.24 -5.95 3.80
CA ALA A 100 5.39 -5.89 4.99
C ALA A 100 5.18 -7.28 5.60
N ALA A 101 4.85 -8.27 4.78
CA ALA A 101 4.65 -9.66 5.20
C ALA A 101 5.92 -10.26 5.80
N ARG A 102 7.09 -10.04 5.17
CA ARG A 102 8.40 -10.48 5.70
C ARG A 102 8.68 -9.87 7.07
N THR A 103 8.51 -8.56 7.20
CA THR A 103 8.75 -7.83 8.44
C THR A 103 7.86 -8.36 9.57
N TYR A 104 6.58 -8.57 9.29
CA TYR A 104 5.64 -9.14 10.24
C TYR A 104 6.02 -10.55 10.66
N THR A 105 6.41 -11.41 9.72
CA THR A 105 6.82 -12.78 9.98
C THR A 105 8.05 -12.83 10.87
N LEU A 106 9.08 -12.05 10.54
CA LEU A 106 10.30 -11.95 11.36
C LEU A 106 10.00 -11.46 12.78
N TYR A 107 9.13 -10.46 12.91
CA TYR A 107 8.69 -9.97 14.22
C TYR A 107 8.01 -11.06 15.06
N LYS A 108 7.26 -11.96 14.43
CA LYS A 108 6.58 -13.08 15.13
C LYS A 108 7.52 -14.23 15.52
N MET A 109 8.70 -14.30 14.92
CA MET A 109 9.72 -15.34 15.22
C MET A 109 10.59 -14.99 16.44
N ILE A 110 10.62 -13.72 16.83
CA ILE A 110 11.38 -13.22 17.99
C ILE A 110 10.57 -13.42 19.26
#